data_7c3e6c88e469b06fb149aad368abfc14
#
_entry.id   7c3e6c88e469b06fb149aad368abfc14
#
_cell.length_a   1.000
_cell.length_b   1.000
_cell.length_c   1.000
_cell.angle_alpha   90.00
_cell.angle_beta   90.00
_cell.angle_gamma   90.00
#
_symmetry.space_group_name_H-M   'P 1'
#
loop_
_entity.id
_entity.type
_entity.pdbx_description
1 polymer ?
#
loop_
_entity_poly.entity_id
_entity_poly.type
_entity_poly.pdbx_seq_one_letter_code
_entity_poly.pdbx_strand_id
1 'polypeptide(L)'
;MTFTKQHLLAGLAMAVAASAIPQAAVANSAAMEYFTKRADRSAVPTLLSADERTYYRAIFEAIDSGDWAKVQTMLTERADGPLHQVAKAEYYLAAGSPKIELDALNAWLAGGVNLPQSEQILSLARKRGATVLPALPPANRLVSLPTFAKRIRPRETADGTMPAAVAASINDKIKLDDPAGAKILLDGIDALLSPAARAEWRSKVAWSFYIENDDASALAVAQTVQDGMGPWVSEGWWIAGLSAWRLGDCAAAADAFARTAQLSTNAELTAAAHYWNSRALVRCRQPEKATAPLRLAARMDETLYGMLAAEQLGISLPRTHEAPDATQSDWQQLREVGNIRIAVMLAEIGEDGLADEVLRHQARIGPPSQYQPLSRLARSLGLPGTQMWMAYNAPPGGNPEPAARFPTPKWSPVSGWKVDPALIYAHTLQESIFRTKVVSPAGARGLMQIMPSAARDHSRALGVPGTAADLGKPEVNLAFGQRHLEMLRDSPGTQGLLPKVMAAYNAGLTPISRWQFEVKDQGDPLLWIESVPYWETRGYVNIVMRNYWMYERQAGGPSESRMALAQGMWPTYPGLSGSRAVRLGKDGTVLRGR
;
A
#
# COMPACT_ATOMS: atom_id res chain seq x y z
N MET A 1 -12.54 -33.25 87.89
CA MET A 1 -13.90 -33.59 87.47
C MET A 1 -14.42 -32.48 86.57
N THR A 2 -15.03 -32.83 85.48
CA THR A 2 -15.60 -31.99 84.38
C THR A 2 -14.73 -31.73 83.20
N PHE A 3 -14.97 -32.56 82.19
CA PHE A 3 -14.47 -32.42 80.82
C PHE A 3 -15.33 -31.44 80.05
N THR A 4 -14.72 -30.51 79.35
CA THR A 4 -15.38 -29.66 78.33
C THR A 4 -14.86 -30.02 76.93
N LYS A 5 -15.79 -30.45 76.05
CA LYS A 5 -15.50 -30.73 74.61
C LYS A 5 -15.39 -29.44 73.81
N GLN A 6 -14.32 -29.26 73.15
CA GLN A 6 -14.19 -28.27 72.10
C GLN A 6 -14.48 -28.91 70.73
N HIS A 7 -15.46 -28.37 70.00
CA HIS A 7 -15.75 -28.73 68.63
C HIS A 7 -14.88 -27.92 67.70
N LEU A 8 -14.00 -28.62 66.91
CA LEU A 8 -13.32 -28.04 65.76
C LEU A 8 -14.28 -27.99 64.58
N LEU A 9 -14.61 -26.78 64.08
CA LEU A 9 -15.20 -26.55 62.79
C LEU A 9 -14.08 -26.37 61.75
N ALA A 10 -13.90 -27.36 60.87
CA ALA A 10 -13.04 -27.27 59.71
C ALA A 10 -13.80 -26.53 58.57
N GLY A 11 -13.44 -25.29 58.33
CA GLY A 11 -13.92 -24.53 57.18
C GLY A 11 -13.16 -24.92 55.89
N LEU A 12 -13.87 -25.54 54.96
CA LEU A 12 -13.36 -25.87 53.62
C LEU A 12 -13.36 -24.60 52.77
N ALA A 13 -12.22 -23.96 52.60
CA ALA A 13 -12.04 -22.86 51.63
C ALA A 13 -11.91 -23.44 50.23
N MET A 14 -12.96 -23.39 49.41
CA MET A 14 -12.87 -23.62 47.98
C MET A 14 -12.12 -22.44 47.35
N ALA A 15 -10.89 -22.65 46.95
CA ALA A 15 -10.15 -21.75 46.04
C ALA A 15 -10.74 -21.91 44.65
N VAL A 16 -11.56 -20.94 44.22
CA VAL A 16 -11.97 -20.79 42.82
C VAL A 16 -10.71 -20.29 42.07
N ALA A 17 -10.01 -21.20 41.39
CA ALA A 17 -9.01 -20.82 40.42
C ALA A 17 -9.74 -20.19 39.22
N ALA A 18 -9.82 -18.86 39.21
CA ALA A 18 -10.20 -18.12 38.03
C ALA A 18 -9.11 -18.37 36.98
N SER A 19 -9.39 -19.27 36.04
CA SER A 19 -8.60 -19.41 34.82
C SER A 19 -8.66 -18.07 34.08
N ALA A 20 -7.64 -17.25 34.24
CA ALA A 20 -7.43 -16.07 33.41
C ALA A 20 -7.27 -16.55 31.96
N ILE A 21 -8.34 -16.48 31.18
CA ILE A 21 -8.26 -16.54 29.74
C ILE A 21 -7.32 -15.39 29.35
N PRO A 22 -6.20 -15.65 28.67
CA PRO A 22 -5.35 -14.55 28.24
C PRO A 22 -6.19 -13.69 27.29
N GLN A 23 -6.57 -12.49 27.76
CA GLN A 23 -7.10 -11.46 26.89
C GLN A 23 -6.01 -11.24 25.83
N ALA A 24 -6.32 -11.55 24.57
CA ALA A 24 -5.48 -11.16 23.45
C ALA A 24 -5.18 -9.67 23.61
N ALA A 25 -3.91 -9.33 23.74
CA ALA A 25 -3.49 -7.94 23.86
C ALA A 25 -4.02 -7.20 22.65
N VAL A 26 -4.97 -6.29 22.88
CA VAL A 26 -5.58 -5.49 21.81
C VAL A 26 -4.46 -4.62 21.23
N ALA A 27 -4.19 -4.78 19.94
CA ALA A 27 -3.27 -3.96 19.19
C ALA A 27 -3.55 -2.48 19.44
N ASN A 28 -2.50 -1.69 19.52
CA ASN A 28 -2.44 -0.25 19.78
C ASN A 28 -3.81 0.44 19.99
N SER A 29 -4.25 0.56 21.24
CA SER A 29 -5.62 1.00 21.59
C SER A 29 -5.99 2.35 20.97
N ALA A 30 -5.01 3.25 20.77
CA ALA A 30 -5.24 4.58 20.19
C ALA A 30 -5.57 4.51 18.69
N ALA A 31 -4.86 3.69 17.92
CA ALA A 31 -5.14 3.49 16.50
C ALA A 31 -6.48 2.76 16.31
N MET A 32 -6.73 1.70 17.09
CA MET A 32 -7.99 0.97 17.07
C MET A 32 -9.17 1.91 17.37
N GLU A 33 -9.06 2.69 18.45
CA GLU A 33 -10.11 3.64 18.84
C GLU A 33 -10.34 4.71 17.78
N TYR A 34 -9.26 5.28 17.22
CA TYR A 34 -9.33 6.29 16.19
C TYR A 34 -10.05 5.79 14.94
N PHE A 35 -9.68 4.62 14.43
CA PHE A 35 -10.25 4.08 13.19
C PHE A 35 -11.65 3.49 13.37
N THR A 36 -12.02 3.01 14.56
CA THR A 36 -13.35 2.45 14.82
C THR A 36 -14.39 3.50 15.21
N LYS A 37 -14.02 4.56 15.95
CA LYS A 37 -14.96 5.62 16.36
C LYS A 37 -15.46 6.51 15.20
N ARG A 38 -14.85 6.44 14.03
CA ARG A 38 -15.20 7.29 12.88
C ARG A 38 -16.43 6.85 12.10
N ALA A 39 -16.98 5.68 12.36
CA ALA A 39 -17.99 5.06 11.51
C ALA A 39 -19.33 5.84 11.39
N ASP A 40 -19.64 6.80 12.29
CA ASP A 40 -21.04 7.26 12.49
C ASP A 40 -21.37 8.72 12.12
N ARG A 41 -20.46 9.49 11.48
CA ARG A 41 -20.75 10.91 11.17
C ARG A 41 -20.72 11.20 9.68
N SER A 42 -21.88 11.16 9.03
CA SER A 42 -22.03 11.69 7.67
C SER A 42 -22.91 12.94 7.68
N ALA A 43 -22.40 14.06 7.15
CA ALA A 43 -23.18 15.26 6.89
C ALA A 43 -24.01 15.13 5.58
N VAL A 44 -23.86 14.02 4.85
CA VAL A 44 -24.52 13.76 3.59
C VAL A 44 -25.86 13.09 3.88
N PRO A 45 -27.01 13.69 3.49
CA PRO A 45 -28.31 13.11 3.72
C PRO A 45 -28.57 11.92 2.80
N THR A 46 -29.44 11.03 3.22
CA THR A 46 -30.01 10.00 2.34
C THR A 46 -30.93 10.63 1.32
N LEU A 47 -30.74 10.32 0.04
CA LEU A 47 -31.48 10.89 -1.08
C LEU A 47 -32.55 9.96 -1.64
N LEU A 48 -32.34 8.63 -1.55
CA LEU A 48 -33.29 7.62 -2.02
C LEU A 48 -34.23 7.18 -0.91
N SER A 49 -35.51 6.99 -1.22
CA SER A 49 -36.45 6.29 -0.37
C SER A 49 -36.06 4.80 -0.20
N ALA A 50 -36.64 4.12 0.76
CA ALA A 50 -36.39 2.67 0.96
C ALA A 50 -36.80 1.84 -0.26
N ASP A 51 -37.93 2.18 -0.89
CA ASP A 51 -38.42 1.55 -2.12
C ASP A 51 -37.47 1.76 -3.29
N GLU A 52 -36.99 3.00 -3.51
CA GLU A 52 -36.04 3.30 -4.57
C GLU A 52 -34.72 2.56 -4.38
N ARG A 53 -34.20 2.48 -3.15
CA ARG A 53 -32.98 1.69 -2.89
C ARG A 53 -33.16 0.21 -3.24
N THR A 54 -34.31 -0.38 -2.87
CA THR A 54 -34.61 -1.76 -3.21
C THR A 54 -34.71 -1.98 -4.70
N TYR A 55 -35.42 -1.09 -5.41
CA TYR A 55 -35.59 -1.14 -6.85
C TYR A 55 -34.25 -1.00 -7.58
N TYR A 56 -33.42 0.02 -7.24
CA TYR A 56 -32.16 0.25 -7.93
C TYR A 56 -31.12 -0.84 -7.65
N ARG A 57 -31.08 -1.41 -6.44
CA ARG A 57 -30.24 -2.59 -6.19
C ARG A 57 -30.62 -3.75 -7.10
N ALA A 58 -31.90 -4.03 -7.23
CA ALA A 58 -32.40 -5.14 -8.04
C ALA A 58 -32.11 -4.95 -9.54
N ILE A 59 -32.17 -3.72 -10.06
CA ILE A 59 -31.87 -3.47 -11.48
C ILE A 59 -30.38 -3.54 -11.78
N PHE A 60 -29.49 -3.01 -10.90
CA PHE A 60 -28.05 -3.13 -11.09
C PHE A 60 -27.59 -4.58 -10.93
N GLU A 61 -28.15 -5.35 -10.00
CA GLU A 61 -27.92 -6.78 -9.87
C GLU A 61 -28.34 -7.56 -11.15
N ALA A 62 -29.46 -7.18 -11.75
CA ALA A 62 -29.91 -7.78 -13.01
C ALA A 62 -28.96 -7.42 -14.18
N ILE A 63 -28.45 -6.19 -14.22
CA ILE A 63 -27.44 -5.76 -15.21
C ILE A 63 -26.14 -6.56 -15.02
N ASP A 64 -25.64 -6.67 -13.82
CA ASP A 64 -24.40 -7.40 -13.48
C ASP A 64 -24.49 -8.89 -13.81
N SER A 65 -25.69 -9.48 -13.65
CA SER A 65 -25.95 -10.90 -14.00
C SER A 65 -26.27 -11.14 -15.48
N GLY A 66 -26.48 -10.08 -16.27
CA GLY A 66 -26.88 -10.19 -17.67
C GLY A 66 -28.33 -10.64 -17.89
N ASP A 67 -29.20 -10.45 -16.89
CA ASP A 67 -30.63 -10.74 -16.99
C ASP A 67 -31.37 -9.61 -17.72
N TRP A 68 -31.13 -9.52 -19.03
CA TRP A 68 -31.63 -8.44 -19.87
C TRP A 68 -33.15 -8.35 -19.92
N ALA A 69 -33.85 -9.48 -19.82
CA ALA A 69 -35.31 -9.52 -19.81
C ALA A 69 -35.86 -8.83 -18.54
N LYS A 70 -35.27 -9.14 -17.40
CA LYS A 70 -35.61 -8.49 -16.13
C LYS A 70 -35.29 -6.99 -16.16
N VAL A 71 -34.13 -6.59 -16.70
CA VAL A 71 -33.73 -5.17 -16.83
C VAL A 71 -34.76 -4.41 -17.67
N GLN A 72 -35.16 -4.95 -18.84
CA GLN A 72 -36.15 -4.30 -19.70
C GLN A 72 -37.50 -4.15 -19.02
N THR A 73 -37.98 -5.21 -18.36
CA THR A 73 -39.23 -5.19 -17.60
C THR A 73 -39.18 -4.10 -16.54
N MET A 74 -38.15 -4.07 -15.71
CA MET A 74 -38.01 -3.09 -14.63
C MET A 74 -37.94 -1.66 -15.16
N LEU A 75 -37.25 -1.40 -16.28
CA LEU A 75 -37.15 -0.07 -16.89
C LEU A 75 -38.47 0.41 -17.53
N THR A 76 -39.39 -0.50 -17.88
CA THR A 76 -40.70 -0.16 -18.49
C THR A 76 -41.83 -0.05 -17.48
N GLU A 77 -41.76 -0.81 -16.38
CA GLU A 77 -42.83 -0.82 -15.35
C GLU A 77 -42.81 0.40 -14.44
N ARG A 78 -41.71 1.14 -14.41
CA ARG A 78 -41.56 2.31 -13.54
C ARG A 78 -41.18 3.54 -14.34
N ALA A 79 -41.80 4.68 -14.04
CA ALA A 79 -41.43 5.96 -14.59
C ALA A 79 -39.97 6.33 -14.26
N ASP A 80 -39.31 7.06 -15.13
CA ASP A 80 -37.90 7.45 -14.98
C ASP A 80 -37.67 8.17 -13.65
N GLY A 81 -36.83 7.59 -12.82
CA GLY A 81 -36.40 8.11 -11.53
C GLY A 81 -34.93 8.52 -11.53
N PRO A 82 -34.38 8.86 -10.35
CA PRO A 82 -33.11 9.59 -10.26
C PRO A 82 -31.86 8.81 -10.78
N LEU A 83 -31.88 7.47 -10.80
CA LEU A 83 -30.76 6.66 -11.33
C LEU A 83 -31.09 5.94 -12.65
N HIS A 84 -32.27 6.18 -13.25
CA HIS A 84 -32.64 5.51 -14.52
C HIS A 84 -31.67 5.81 -15.65
N GLN A 85 -31.19 7.04 -15.77
CA GLN A 85 -30.24 7.40 -16.82
C GLN A 85 -28.93 6.60 -16.70
N VAL A 86 -28.42 6.38 -15.48
CA VAL A 86 -27.24 5.57 -15.24
C VAL A 86 -27.54 4.10 -15.53
N ALA A 87 -28.64 3.55 -15.00
CA ALA A 87 -29.02 2.15 -15.24
C ALA A 87 -29.22 1.85 -16.73
N LYS A 88 -29.86 2.77 -17.48
CA LYS A 88 -29.98 2.65 -18.95
C LYS A 88 -28.62 2.68 -19.63
N ALA A 89 -27.67 3.54 -19.19
CA ALA A 89 -26.34 3.59 -19.78
C ALA A 89 -25.56 2.28 -19.55
N GLU A 90 -25.56 1.78 -18.32
CA GLU A 90 -24.90 0.50 -17.99
C GLU A 90 -25.52 -0.65 -18.81
N TYR A 91 -26.84 -0.73 -18.91
CA TYR A 91 -27.52 -1.70 -19.76
C TYR A 91 -27.15 -1.56 -21.25
N TYR A 92 -27.14 -0.34 -21.80
CA TYR A 92 -26.87 -0.09 -23.22
C TYR A 92 -25.42 -0.40 -23.63
N LEU A 93 -24.49 -0.25 -22.70
CA LEU A 93 -23.05 -0.43 -22.92
C LEU A 93 -22.54 -1.80 -22.48
N ALA A 94 -23.36 -2.58 -21.79
CA ALA A 94 -22.97 -3.88 -21.28
C ALA A 94 -22.62 -4.87 -22.40
N ALA A 95 -21.61 -5.66 -22.19
CA ALA A 95 -21.27 -6.75 -23.11
C ALA A 95 -22.40 -7.81 -23.15
N GLY A 96 -22.88 -8.14 -24.35
CA GLY A 96 -23.97 -9.10 -24.54
C GLY A 96 -25.37 -8.52 -24.34
N SER A 97 -25.51 -7.22 -24.07
CA SER A 97 -26.83 -6.57 -24.07
C SER A 97 -27.48 -6.62 -25.46
N PRO A 98 -28.82 -6.63 -25.54
CA PRO A 98 -29.53 -6.53 -26.80
C PRO A 98 -29.12 -5.28 -27.59
N LYS A 99 -29.28 -5.36 -28.92
CA LYS A 99 -29.02 -4.21 -29.80
C LYS A 99 -29.93 -3.03 -29.42
N ILE A 100 -29.33 -1.93 -29.07
CA ILE A 100 -30.05 -0.67 -28.75
C ILE A 100 -30.23 0.14 -30.03
N GLU A 101 -31.47 0.52 -30.31
CA GLU A 101 -31.83 1.31 -31.49
C GLU A 101 -31.59 2.81 -31.26
N LEU A 102 -31.50 3.55 -32.37
CA LEU A 102 -31.13 4.98 -32.35
C LEU A 102 -32.08 5.84 -31.50
N ASP A 103 -33.38 5.56 -31.56
CA ASP A 103 -34.38 6.33 -30.81
C ASP A 103 -34.18 6.26 -29.30
N ALA A 104 -33.82 5.07 -28.78
CA ALA A 104 -33.53 4.91 -27.36
C ALA A 104 -32.24 5.66 -26.94
N LEU A 105 -31.22 5.65 -27.81
CA LEU A 105 -30.00 6.42 -27.60
C LEU A 105 -30.23 7.93 -27.62
N ASN A 106 -31.05 8.41 -28.57
CA ASN A 106 -31.43 9.83 -28.67
C ASN A 106 -32.27 10.26 -27.44
N ALA A 107 -33.19 9.42 -26.99
CA ALA A 107 -33.96 9.66 -25.76
C ALA A 107 -33.05 9.76 -24.53
N TRP A 108 -32.05 8.89 -24.42
CA TRP A 108 -31.06 8.95 -23.34
C TRP A 108 -30.24 10.25 -23.40
N LEU A 109 -29.76 10.64 -24.59
CA LEU A 109 -28.98 11.87 -24.80
C LEU A 109 -29.78 13.14 -24.52
N ALA A 110 -31.09 13.11 -24.73
CA ALA A 110 -31.99 14.22 -24.39
C ALA A 110 -32.09 14.46 -22.88
N GLY A 111 -31.84 13.46 -22.05
CA GLY A 111 -31.73 13.56 -20.59
C GLY A 111 -30.48 14.29 -20.09
N GLY A 112 -29.55 14.62 -21.02
CA GLY A 112 -28.29 15.31 -20.71
C GLY A 112 -27.05 14.42 -20.95
N VAL A 113 -25.90 15.08 -21.09
CA VAL A 113 -24.60 14.45 -21.44
C VAL A 113 -23.51 14.69 -20.38
N ASN A 114 -23.92 14.88 -19.12
CA ASN A 114 -22.99 15.17 -18.03
C ASN A 114 -22.43 13.91 -17.34
N LEU A 115 -22.94 12.73 -17.67
CA LEU A 115 -22.48 11.46 -17.10
C LEU A 115 -21.19 10.95 -17.76
N PRO A 116 -20.36 10.17 -17.05
CA PRO A 116 -19.14 9.60 -17.63
C PRO A 116 -19.39 8.70 -18.85
N GLN A 117 -20.55 8.04 -18.93
CA GLN A 117 -20.94 7.17 -20.03
C GLN A 117 -21.31 7.93 -21.32
N SER A 118 -21.47 9.26 -21.25
CA SER A 118 -21.99 10.07 -22.38
C SER A 118 -21.16 9.95 -23.66
N GLU A 119 -19.84 9.91 -23.55
CA GLU A 119 -18.95 9.74 -24.70
C GLU A 119 -19.17 8.39 -25.42
N GLN A 120 -19.37 7.32 -24.66
CA GLN A 120 -19.62 5.98 -25.20
C GLN A 120 -21.00 5.89 -25.85
N ILE A 121 -22.03 6.47 -25.23
CA ILE A 121 -23.39 6.56 -25.79
C ILE A 121 -23.40 7.40 -27.08
N LEU A 122 -22.69 8.53 -27.11
CA LEU A 122 -22.54 9.34 -28.34
C LEU A 122 -21.85 8.53 -29.45
N SER A 123 -20.80 7.79 -29.12
CA SER A 123 -20.11 6.91 -30.08
C SER A 123 -21.06 5.82 -30.63
N LEU A 124 -21.86 5.23 -29.74
CA LEU A 124 -22.83 4.20 -30.12
C LEU A 124 -23.96 4.82 -31.00
N ALA A 125 -24.48 5.98 -30.64
CA ALA A 125 -25.50 6.69 -31.44
C ALA A 125 -25.00 7.03 -32.85
N ARG A 126 -23.72 7.48 -32.96
CA ARG A 126 -23.10 7.72 -34.27
C ARG A 126 -23.00 6.43 -35.10
N LYS A 127 -22.65 5.32 -34.49
CA LYS A 127 -22.64 4.00 -35.17
C LYS A 127 -24.05 3.54 -35.60
N ARG A 128 -25.10 4.05 -34.97
CA ARG A 128 -26.50 3.78 -35.30
C ARG A 128 -27.07 4.76 -36.30
N GLY A 129 -26.29 5.74 -36.79
CA GLY A 129 -26.68 6.66 -37.83
C GLY A 129 -27.10 8.04 -37.33
N ALA A 130 -26.83 8.40 -36.08
CA ALA A 130 -27.08 9.76 -35.59
C ALA A 130 -26.24 10.79 -36.36
N THR A 131 -26.90 11.80 -36.92
CA THR A 131 -26.26 12.90 -37.68
C THR A 131 -26.09 14.16 -36.85
N VAL A 132 -26.92 14.37 -35.83
CA VAL A 132 -26.86 15.49 -34.90
C VAL A 132 -26.62 14.93 -33.48
N LEU A 133 -25.55 15.38 -32.85
CA LEU A 133 -25.16 14.91 -31.52
C LEU A 133 -24.90 16.13 -30.62
N PRO A 134 -25.30 16.08 -29.34
CA PRO A 134 -24.99 17.13 -28.38
C PRO A 134 -23.48 17.20 -28.08
N ALA A 135 -22.99 18.39 -27.74
CA ALA A 135 -21.61 18.60 -27.31
C ALA A 135 -21.45 18.13 -25.86
N LEU A 136 -20.33 17.42 -25.59
CA LEU A 136 -19.95 17.09 -24.25
C LEU A 136 -19.49 18.31 -23.44
N PRO A 137 -19.64 18.31 -22.11
CA PRO A 137 -19.10 19.36 -21.27
C PRO A 137 -17.56 19.42 -21.42
N PRO A 138 -16.98 20.63 -21.44
CA PRO A 138 -15.53 20.76 -21.52
C PRO A 138 -14.85 20.17 -20.27
N ALA A 139 -13.81 19.38 -20.47
CA ALA A 139 -13.04 18.82 -19.38
C ALA A 139 -11.84 19.70 -19.01
N ASN A 140 -11.64 19.93 -17.72
CA ASN A 140 -10.46 20.60 -17.20
C ASN A 140 -9.21 19.72 -17.43
N ARG A 141 -8.11 20.35 -17.82
CA ARG A 141 -6.83 19.69 -17.83
C ARG A 141 -6.37 19.47 -16.38
N LEU A 142 -6.21 18.22 -15.97
CA LEU A 142 -5.68 17.89 -14.66
C LEU A 142 -4.15 17.90 -14.66
N VAL A 143 -3.58 18.39 -13.58
CA VAL A 143 -2.15 18.33 -13.29
C VAL A 143 -1.91 17.19 -12.31
N SER A 144 -1.03 16.25 -12.68
CA SER A 144 -0.62 15.17 -11.78
C SER A 144 0.39 15.70 -10.77
N LEU A 145 0.10 15.51 -9.49
CA LEU A 145 0.98 15.85 -8.40
C LEU A 145 1.97 14.73 -8.12
N PRO A 146 3.13 15.02 -7.51
CA PRO A 146 4.11 14.01 -7.14
C PRO A 146 3.49 12.94 -6.24
N THR A 147 3.70 11.67 -6.58
CA THR A 147 3.35 10.54 -5.73
C THR A 147 4.39 10.39 -4.61
N PHE A 148 4.08 9.57 -3.59
CA PHE A 148 5.08 9.22 -2.59
C PHE A 148 6.34 8.66 -3.23
N ALA A 149 7.48 9.07 -2.68
CA ALA A 149 8.75 8.49 -3.05
C ALA A 149 8.72 6.97 -2.81
N LYS A 150 9.21 6.23 -3.77
CA LYS A 150 9.49 4.80 -3.64
C LYS A 150 10.81 4.51 -4.29
N ARG A 151 11.50 3.48 -3.82
CA ARG A 151 12.72 3.05 -4.46
C ARG A 151 12.40 2.42 -5.80
N ILE A 152 12.83 3.07 -6.88
CA ILE A 152 12.57 2.64 -8.25
C ILE A 152 13.88 2.06 -8.78
N ARG A 153 13.82 0.81 -9.27
CA ARG A 153 14.96 0.24 -9.99
C ARG A 153 15.24 1.08 -11.24
N PRO A 154 16.49 1.51 -11.47
CA PRO A 154 16.81 2.23 -12.67
C PRO A 154 16.43 1.43 -13.92
N ARG A 155 16.06 2.13 -14.98
CA ARG A 155 15.77 1.49 -16.27
C ARG A 155 17.03 0.83 -16.82
N GLU A 156 16.83 -0.27 -17.52
CA GLU A 156 17.92 -0.93 -18.23
C GLU A 156 18.42 -0.05 -19.37
N THR A 157 19.71 -0.08 -19.58
CA THR A 157 20.36 0.68 -20.64
C THR A 157 20.12 -0.03 -21.98
N ALA A 158 19.44 0.64 -22.90
CA ALA A 158 19.08 0.09 -24.21
C ALA A 158 19.82 0.83 -25.33
N ASP A 159 21.15 1.00 -25.21
CA ASP A 159 21.99 1.71 -26.17
C ASP A 159 22.70 0.78 -27.18
N GLY A 160 22.46 -0.51 -27.09
CA GLY A 160 23.00 -1.52 -28.00
C GLY A 160 24.45 -1.92 -27.71
N THR A 161 25.12 -1.36 -26.70
CA THR A 161 26.53 -1.71 -26.39
C THR A 161 26.65 -3.05 -25.65
N MET A 162 25.60 -3.48 -24.92
CA MET A 162 25.54 -4.81 -24.33
C MET A 162 24.88 -5.79 -25.29
N PRO A 163 25.59 -6.81 -25.81
CA PRO A 163 25.00 -7.82 -26.67
C PRO A 163 23.98 -8.66 -25.91
N ALA A 164 22.81 -8.91 -26.53
CA ALA A 164 21.72 -9.63 -25.90
C ALA A 164 22.11 -11.04 -25.40
N ALA A 165 22.96 -11.76 -26.15
CA ALA A 165 23.44 -13.08 -25.76
C ALA A 165 24.32 -13.03 -24.49
N VAL A 166 25.21 -12.03 -24.38
CA VAL A 166 26.05 -11.86 -23.18
C VAL A 166 25.21 -11.44 -21.99
N ALA A 167 24.26 -10.52 -22.19
CA ALA A 167 23.30 -10.12 -21.16
C ALA A 167 22.51 -11.32 -20.61
N ALA A 168 22.02 -12.19 -21.51
CA ALA A 168 21.32 -13.41 -21.12
C ALA A 168 22.22 -14.33 -20.29
N SER A 169 23.44 -14.58 -20.76
CA SER A 169 24.42 -15.45 -20.09
C SER A 169 24.81 -14.91 -18.69
N ILE A 170 25.01 -13.60 -18.53
CA ILE A 170 25.29 -12.98 -17.23
C ILE A 170 24.07 -13.15 -16.30
N ASN A 171 22.85 -12.88 -16.79
CA ASN A 171 21.64 -13.05 -15.99
C ASN A 171 21.41 -14.51 -15.59
N ASP A 172 21.74 -15.48 -16.44
CA ASP A 172 21.64 -16.89 -16.11
C ASP A 172 22.65 -17.31 -15.03
N LYS A 173 23.89 -16.77 -15.09
CA LYS A 173 24.87 -16.95 -14.01
C LYS A 173 24.38 -16.36 -12.69
N ILE A 174 23.81 -15.16 -12.71
CA ILE A 174 23.20 -14.52 -11.51
C ILE A 174 22.06 -15.38 -10.94
N LYS A 175 21.20 -15.95 -11.78
CA LYS A 175 20.10 -16.83 -11.35
C LYS A 175 20.57 -18.16 -10.76
N LEU A 176 21.75 -18.60 -11.16
CA LEU A 176 22.40 -19.84 -10.67
C LEU A 176 23.32 -19.59 -9.49
N ASP A 177 23.23 -18.42 -8.87
CA ASP A 177 24.03 -18.01 -7.71
C ASP A 177 25.56 -18.08 -7.98
N ASP A 178 25.96 -17.79 -9.26
CA ASP A 178 27.36 -17.79 -9.74
C ASP A 178 27.83 -16.36 -10.10
N PRO A 179 28.06 -15.48 -9.11
CA PRO A 179 28.55 -14.13 -9.37
C PRO A 179 29.95 -14.07 -9.99
N ALA A 180 30.80 -15.05 -9.68
CA ALA A 180 32.15 -15.15 -10.25
C ALA A 180 32.09 -15.43 -11.76
N GLY A 181 31.26 -16.38 -12.18
CA GLY A 181 30.99 -16.64 -13.60
C GLY A 181 30.36 -15.45 -14.30
N ALA A 182 29.43 -14.74 -13.65
CA ALA A 182 28.85 -13.50 -14.17
C ALA A 182 29.92 -12.41 -14.38
N LYS A 183 30.85 -12.27 -13.42
CA LYS A 183 31.96 -11.31 -13.52
C LYS A 183 32.91 -11.62 -14.67
N ILE A 184 33.29 -12.87 -14.87
CA ILE A 184 34.15 -13.29 -15.99
C ILE A 184 33.53 -12.90 -17.33
N LEU A 185 32.24 -13.14 -17.51
CA LEU A 185 31.52 -12.74 -18.73
C LEU A 185 31.47 -11.23 -18.91
N LEU A 186 31.26 -10.49 -17.81
CA LEU A 186 31.26 -9.03 -17.86
C LEU A 186 32.64 -8.47 -18.22
N ASP A 187 33.71 -8.97 -17.59
CA ASP A 187 35.09 -8.54 -17.82
C ASP A 187 35.48 -8.69 -19.31
N GLY A 188 34.98 -9.75 -19.97
CA GLY A 188 35.22 -10.01 -21.38
C GLY A 188 34.64 -8.94 -22.34
N ILE A 189 33.69 -8.12 -21.90
CA ILE A 189 33.02 -7.13 -22.74
C ILE A 189 33.06 -5.70 -22.15
N ASP A 190 33.40 -5.55 -20.88
CA ASP A 190 33.28 -4.30 -20.12
C ASP A 190 33.89 -3.09 -20.83
N ALA A 191 35.04 -3.26 -21.47
CA ALA A 191 35.71 -2.20 -22.21
C ALA A 191 34.92 -1.68 -23.43
N LEU A 192 34.00 -2.50 -23.96
CA LEU A 192 33.17 -2.15 -25.12
C LEU A 192 31.83 -1.53 -24.72
N LEU A 193 31.47 -1.60 -23.43
CA LEU A 193 30.23 -1.04 -22.94
C LEU A 193 30.28 0.49 -22.88
N SER A 194 29.14 1.12 -23.14
CA SER A 194 28.96 2.52 -22.81
C SER A 194 29.14 2.78 -21.33
N PRO A 195 29.44 4.00 -20.89
CA PRO A 195 29.52 4.33 -19.47
C PRO A 195 28.23 4.01 -18.70
N ALA A 196 27.05 4.13 -19.33
CA ALA A 196 25.77 3.81 -18.71
C ALA A 196 25.56 2.29 -18.56
N ALA A 197 25.79 1.52 -19.61
CA ALA A 197 25.71 0.06 -19.58
C ALA A 197 26.74 -0.54 -18.60
N ARG A 198 27.95 0.03 -18.56
CA ARG A 198 29.00 -0.37 -17.62
C ARG A 198 28.55 -0.21 -16.17
N ALA A 199 27.98 0.93 -15.79
CA ALA A 199 27.45 1.16 -14.45
C ALA A 199 26.33 0.17 -14.11
N GLU A 200 25.42 -0.10 -15.04
CA GLU A 200 24.34 -1.06 -14.85
C GLU A 200 24.87 -2.47 -14.56
N TRP A 201 25.69 -3.01 -15.46
CA TRP A 201 26.10 -4.40 -15.38
C TRP A 201 27.08 -4.64 -14.22
N ARG A 202 27.96 -3.70 -13.91
CA ARG A 202 28.80 -3.74 -12.72
C ARG A 202 27.94 -3.73 -11.44
N SER A 203 26.89 -2.91 -11.38
CA SER A 203 25.97 -2.90 -10.24
C SER A 203 25.21 -4.23 -10.11
N LYS A 204 24.72 -4.82 -11.21
CA LYS A 204 24.04 -6.12 -11.19
C LYS A 204 24.96 -7.24 -10.69
N VAL A 205 26.20 -7.30 -11.17
CA VAL A 205 27.18 -8.30 -10.75
C VAL A 205 27.63 -8.08 -9.29
N ALA A 206 27.85 -6.83 -8.87
CA ALA A 206 28.16 -6.49 -7.50
C ALA A 206 27.03 -6.90 -6.55
N TRP A 207 25.79 -6.67 -6.94
CA TRP A 207 24.63 -7.12 -6.16
C TRP A 207 24.56 -8.64 -6.03
N SER A 208 24.88 -9.38 -7.09
CA SER A 208 24.96 -10.84 -7.04
C SER A 208 26.01 -11.32 -6.01
N PHE A 209 27.23 -10.78 -6.03
CA PHE A 209 28.24 -11.07 -5.00
C PHE A 209 27.75 -10.75 -3.59
N TYR A 210 27.07 -9.61 -3.42
CA TYR A 210 26.54 -9.18 -2.11
C TYR A 210 25.50 -10.16 -1.55
N ILE A 211 24.59 -10.66 -2.41
CA ILE A 211 23.57 -11.63 -2.00
C ILE A 211 24.21 -12.96 -1.63
N GLU A 212 25.24 -13.39 -2.35
CA GLU A 212 26.01 -14.60 -2.06
C GLU A 212 26.99 -14.42 -0.88
N ASN A 213 26.92 -13.28 -0.17
CA ASN A 213 27.74 -12.97 1.00
C ASN A 213 29.26 -12.86 0.74
N ASP A 214 29.67 -12.72 -0.50
CA ASP A 214 31.04 -12.33 -0.87
C ASP A 214 31.14 -10.80 -0.88
N ASP A 215 31.15 -10.23 0.32
CA ASP A 215 31.16 -8.79 0.54
C ASP A 215 32.44 -8.13 -0.01
N ALA A 216 33.56 -8.84 -0.05
CA ALA A 216 34.83 -8.31 -0.56
C ALA A 216 34.79 -8.13 -2.09
N SER A 217 34.35 -9.14 -2.82
CA SER A 217 34.16 -9.06 -4.28
C SER A 217 33.04 -8.08 -4.64
N ALA A 218 31.94 -8.06 -3.87
CA ALA A 218 30.85 -7.09 -4.05
C ALA A 218 31.37 -5.65 -3.93
N LEU A 219 32.16 -5.34 -2.90
CA LEU A 219 32.77 -4.02 -2.70
C LEU A 219 33.70 -3.66 -3.85
N ALA A 220 34.60 -4.56 -4.22
CA ALA A 220 35.58 -4.33 -5.29
C ALA A 220 34.90 -4.03 -6.63
N VAL A 221 33.87 -4.81 -7.02
CA VAL A 221 33.12 -4.57 -8.26
C VAL A 221 32.28 -3.30 -8.17
N ALA A 222 31.58 -3.09 -7.04
CA ALA A 222 30.70 -1.94 -6.86
C ALA A 222 31.45 -0.60 -6.93
N GLN A 223 32.68 -0.51 -6.42
CA GLN A 223 33.49 0.70 -6.47
C GLN A 223 33.86 1.10 -7.91
N THR A 224 33.96 0.13 -8.83
CA THR A 224 34.30 0.43 -10.24
C THR A 224 33.19 1.16 -11.00
N VAL A 225 31.97 1.30 -10.43
CA VAL A 225 30.87 2.05 -11.07
C VAL A 225 31.19 3.55 -11.22
N GLN A 226 32.19 4.07 -10.52
CA GLN A 226 32.66 5.46 -10.67
C GLN A 226 33.07 5.82 -12.11
N ASP A 227 33.48 4.82 -12.91
CA ASP A 227 33.84 5.00 -14.31
C ASP A 227 32.62 5.00 -15.24
N GLY A 228 31.42 4.87 -14.68
CA GLY A 228 30.15 4.84 -15.38
C GLY A 228 29.38 6.16 -15.32
N MET A 229 28.18 6.15 -15.89
CA MET A 229 27.25 7.28 -15.88
C MET A 229 25.81 6.81 -15.61
N GLY A 230 24.96 7.77 -15.20
CA GLY A 230 23.53 7.54 -15.04
C GLY A 230 23.13 6.97 -13.67
N PRO A 231 21.84 6.61 -13.49
CA PRO A 231 21.29 6.30 -12.18
C PRO A 231 21.84 4.99 -11.57
N TRP A 232 22.41 4.09 -12.37
CA TRP A 232 23.02 2.86 -11.87
C TRP A 232 24.30 3.11 -11.05
N VAL A 233 24.96 4.26 -11.25
CA VAL A 233 26.13 4.64 -10.45
C VAL A 233 25.77 4.79 -8.96
N SER A 234 24.62 5.41 -8.65
CA SER A 234 24.17 5.54 -7.27
C SER A 234 23.78 4.19 -6.66
N GLU A 235 23.21 3.25 -7.44
CA GLU A 235 22.94 1.89 -6.96
C GLU A 235 24.24 1.11 -6.69
N GLY A 236 25.24 1.24 -7.53
CA GLY A 236 26.53 0.61 -7.29
C GLY A 236 27.21 1.14 -6.01
N TRP A 237 27.23 2.45 -5.80
CA TRP A 237 27.74 3.02 -4.55
C TRP A 237 26.93 2.61 -3.33
N TRP A 238 25.61 2.42 -3.47
CA TRP A 238 24.78 1.84 -2.40
C TRP A 238 25.23 0.44 -2.03
N ILE A 239 25.50 -0.42 -3.02
CA ILE A 239 26.01 -1.79 -2.80
C ILE A 239 27.39 -1.73 -2.15
N ALA A 240 28.29 -0.85 -2.60
CA ALA A 240 29.59 -0.64 -1.99
C ALA A 240 29.47 -0.27 -0.49
N GLY A 241 28.52 0.62 -0.16
CA GLY A 241 28.25 1.03 1.21
C GLY A 241 27.78 -0.13 2.08
N LEU A 242 26.85 -0.95 1.60
CA LEU A 242 26.36 -2.14 2.31
C LEU A 242 27.45 -3.20 2.50
N SER A 243 28.26 -3.45 1.46
CA SER A 243 29.37 -4.40 1.51
C SER A 243 30.45 -3.98 2.51
N ALA A 244 30.87 -2.71 2.45
CA ALA A 244 31.83 -2.13 3.39
C ALA A 244 31.30 -2.18 4.83
N TRP A 245 29.98 -1.92 5.03
CA TRP A 245 29.33 -2.04 6.32
C TRP A 245 29.44 -3.46 6.89
N ARG A 246 29.16 -4.50 6.09
CA ARG A 246 29.27 -5.91 6.50
C ARG A 246 30.71 -6.32 6.81
N LEU A 247 31.68 -5.79 6.05
CA LEU A 247 33.10 -6.01 6.29
C LEU A 247 33.63 -5.29 7.54
N GLY A 248 32.86 -4.34 8.09
CA GLY A 248 33.28 -3.54 9.23
C GLY A 248 34.14 -2.32 8.85
N ASP A 249 34.35 -2.07 7.57
CA ASP A 249 35.02 -0.87 7.08
C ASP A 249 34.06 0.32 7.09
N CYS A 250 33.99 0.96 8.25
CA CYS A 250 33.07 2.08 8.45
C CYS A 250 33.47 3.32 7.63
N ALA A 251 34.74 3.49 7.29
CA ALA A 251 35.22 4.64 6.51
C ALA A 251 34.79 4.50 5.04
N ALA A 252 35.04 3.33 4.44
CA ALA A 252 34.57 3.02 3.09
C ALA A 252 33.04 3.04 3.01
N ALA A 253 32.33 2.55 4.03
CA ALA A 253 30.87 2.61 4.09
C ALA A 253 30.37 4.07 4.11
N ALA A 254 30.95 4.93 4.94
CA ALA A 254 30.56 6.34 5.03
C ALA A 254 30.79 7.06 3.69
N ASP A 255 31.93 6.88 3.04
CA ASP A 255 32.22 7.47 1.71
C ASP A 255 31.23 6.98 0.65
N ALA A 256 30.99 5.68 0.58
CA ALA A 256 30.09 5.08 -0.41
C ALA A 256 28.63 5.58 -0.23
N PHE A 257 28.13 5.64 1.00
CA PHE A 257 26.79 6.19 1.26
C PHE A 257 26.71 7.70 0.98
N ALA A 258 27.77 8.47 1.26
CA ALA A 258 27.84 9.89 0.90
C ALA A 258 27.75 10.09 -0.62
N ARG A 259 28.49 9.31 -1.40
CA ARG A 259 28.43 9.32 -2.88
C ARG A 259 27.06 8.91 -3.40
N THR A 260 26.45 7.88 -2.80
CA THR A 260 25.07 7.49 -3.11
C THR A 260 24.11 8.66 -2.93
N ALA A 261 24.17 9.36 -1.79
CA ALA A 261 23.30 10.49 -1.50
C ALA A 261 23.49 11.67 -2.46
N GLN A 262 24.73 11.91 -2.93
CA GLN A 262 25.05 12.97 -3.88
C GLN A 262 24.59 12.68 -5.30
N LEU A 263 24.64 11.42 -5.72
CA LEU A 263 24.39 10.99 -7.10
C LEU A 263 22.94 10.54 -7.33
N SER A 264 22.23 10.13 -6.27
CA SER A 264 20.88 9.65 -6.40
C SER A 264 19.89 10.78 -6.67
N THR A 265 19.02 10.56 -7.65
CA THR A 265 17.84 11.40 -7.93
C THR A 265 16.56 10.82 -7.31
N ASN A 266 16.64 9.65 -6.68
CA ASN A 266 15.52 9.00 -6.02
C ASN A 266 15.49 9.39 -4.55
N ALA A 267 14.43 10.08 -4.11
CA ALA A 267 14.34 10.62 -2.75
C ALA A 267 14.43 9.52 -1.67
N GLU A 268 13.87 8.32 -1.91
CA GLU A 268 13.93 7.20 -0.95
C GLU A 268 15.36 6.66 -0.81
N LEU A 269 16.10 6.53 -1.92
CA LEU A 269 17.52 6.13 -1.89
C LEU A 269 18.40 7.21 -1.28
N THR A 270 18.12 8.49 -1.56
CA THR A 270 18.87 9.62 -1.00
C THR A 270 18.69 9.69 0.52
N ALA A 271 17.46 9.55 1.03
CA ALA A 271 17.19 9.51 2.46
C ALA A 271 17.87 8.31 3.14
N ALA A 272 17.80 7.13 2.50
CA ALA A 272 18.48 5.92 2.98
C ALA A 272 20.00 6.15 3.07
N ALA A 273 20.59 6.69 2.01
CA ALA A 273 22.03 6.94 1.95
C ALA A 273 22.51 7.94 3.01
N HIS A 274 21.80 9.02 3.23
CA HIS A 274 22.10 9.96 4.33
C HIS A 274 21.97 9.30 5.71
N TYR A 275 20.94 8.51 5.93
CA TYR A 275 20.73 7.80 7.19
C TYR A 275 21.86 6.80 7.46
N TRP A 276 22.22 5.97 6.46
CA TRP A 276 23.29 5.00 6.58
C TRP A 276 24.68 5.64 6.66
N ASN A 277 24.90 6.76 6.00
CA ASN A 277 26.11 7.57 6.19
C ASN A 277 26.27 7.99 7.64
N SER A 278 25.20 8.54 8.27
CA SER A 278 25.21 8.89 9.69
C SER A 278 25.56 7.69 10.57
N ARG A 279 24.95 6.50 10.31
CA ARG A 279 25.25 5.27 11.05
C ARG A 279 26.71 4.86 10.90
N ALA A 280 27.27 4.95 9.68
CA ALA A 280 28.67 4.60 9.39
C ALA A 280 29.62 5.55 10.13
N LEU A 281 29.34 6.84 10.16
CA LEU A 281 30.13 7.83 10.90
C LEU A 281 30.12 7.57 12.41
N VAL A 282 28.96 7.21 12.98
CA VAL A 282 28.87 6.80 14.39
C VAL A 282 29.72 5.56 14.66
N ARG A 283 29.65 4.57 13.75
CA ARG A 283 30.47 3.34 13.86
C ARG A 283 31.98 3.63 13.76
N CYS A 284 32.36 4.63 12.99
CA CYS A 284 33.71 5.17 12.88
C CYS A 284 34.16 6.03 14.08
N ARG A 285 33.32 6.15 15.13
CA ARG A 285 33.55 7.01 16.30
C ARG A 285 33.69 8.50 15.93
N GLN A 286 32.94 8.96 14.92
CA GLN A 286 32.89 10.35 14.45
C GLN A 286 31.44 10.92 14.61
N PRO A 287 30.85 10.90 15.82
CA PRO A 287 29.47 11.31 16.03
C PRO A 287 29.23 12.78 15.71
N GLU A 288 30.26 13.63 15.80
CA GLU A 288 30.20 15.05 15.45
C GLU A 288 29.87 15.27 13.97
N LYS A 289 30.28 14.36 13.08
CA LYS A 289 29.97 14.41 11.65
C LYS A 289 28.63 13.74 11.31
N ALA A 290 28.11 12.88 12.16
CA ALA A 290 26.93 12.07 11.89
C ALA A 290 25.61 12.88 11.88
N THR A 291 25.56 13.99 12.63
CA THR A 291 24.34 14.79 12.76
C THR A 291 23.91 15.48 11.45
N ALA A 292 24.87 15.93 10.65
CA ALA A 292 24.56 16.64 9.40
C ALA A 292 23.82 15.75 8.38
N PRO A 293 24.32 14.56 8.00
CA PRO A 293 23.59 13.66 7.10
C PRO A 293 22.27 13.18 7.73
N LEU A 294 22.19 12.95 9.04
CA LEU A 294 20.94 12.56 9.69
C LEU A 294 19.85 13.65 9.56
N ARG A 295 20.21 14.93 9.70
CA ARG A 295 19.29 16.05 9.46
C ARG A 295 18.85 16.15 8.00
N LEU A 296 19.74 15.82 7.03
CA LEU A 296 19.37 15.80 5.62
C LEU A 296 18.35 14.69 5.34
N ALA A 297 18.53 13.49 5.91
CA ALA A 297 17.54 12.43 5.83
C ALA A 297 16.19 12.89 6.44
N ALA A 298 16.19 13.49 7.63
CA ALA A 298 14.98 13.89 8.34
C ALA A 298 14.13 14.94 7.59
N ARG A 299 14.71 15.71 6.67
CA ARG A 299 13.96 16.63 5.80
C ARG A 299 13.08 15.92 4.78
N MET A 300 13.31 14.63 4.52
CA MET A 300 12.53 13.78 3.62
C MET A 300 11.52 12.95 4.44
N ASP A 301 10.68 13.63 5.20
CA ASP A 301 9.81 13.09 6.27
C ASP A 301 8.67 12.17 5.77
N GLU A 302 8.50 12.01 4.48
CA GLU A 302 7.59 11.04 3.83
C GLU A 302 8.33 9.79 3.29
N THR A 303 9.61 9.62 3.63
CA THR A 303 10.42 8.42 3.32
C THR A 303 10.62 7.57 4.57
N LEU A 304 10.89 6.27 4.40
CA LEU A 304 11.16 5.38 5.53
C LEU A 304 12.32 5.90 6.39
N TYR A 305 13.45 6.20 5.76
CA TYR A 305 14.67 6.62 6.46
C TYR A 305 14.60 8.07 6.96
N GLY A 306 13.78 8.92 6.30
CA GLY A 306 13.51 10.26 6.80
C GLY A 306 12.74 10.24 8.11
N MET A 307 11.74 9.38 8.22
CA MET A 307 11.00 9.17 9.46
C MET A 307 11.87 8.58 10.57
N LEU A 308 12.76 7.64 10.26
CA LEU A 308 13.73 7.09 11.21
C LEU A 308 14.73 8.14 11.69
N ALA A 309 15.19 8.99 10.77
CA ALA A 309 16.10 10.09 11.11
C ALA A 309 15.43 11.13 12.02
N ALA A 310 14.19 11.49 11.75
CA ALA A 310 13.40 12.36 12.60
C ALA A 310 13.24 11.76 14.01
N GLU A 311 12.93 10.47 14.11
CA GLU A 311 12.82 9.75 15.38
C GLU A 311 14.13 9.80 16.18
N GLN A 312 15.27 9.52 15.55
CA GLN A 312 16.58 9.57 16.20
C GLN A 312 16.99 10.97 16.67
N LEU A 313 16.53 12.01 15.96
CA LEU A 313 16.79 13.41 16.31
C LEU A 313 15.80 13.95 17.34
N GLY A 314 14.79 13.18 17.74
CA GLY A 314 13.70 13.66 18.60
C GLY A 314 12.83 14.74 17.92
N ILE A 315 12.83 14.80 16.58
CA ILE A 315 12.00 15.74 15.82
C ILE A 315 10.59 15.18 15.73
N SER A 316 9.64 15.90 16.30
CA SER A 316 8.23 15.59 16.13
C SER A 316 7.84 15.81 14.67
N LEU A 317 7.47 14.73 13.99
CA LEU A 317 6.91 14.82 12.65
C LEU A 317 5.58 15.61 12.74
N PRO A 318 5.31 16.56 11.82
CA PRO A 318 4.05 17.29 11.80
C PRO A 318 2.90 16.28 11.79
N ARG A 319 1.85 16.47 12.59
CA ARG A 319 0.66 15.63 12.46
C ARG A 319 0.16 15.75 11.03
N THR A 320 0.02 14.64 10.33
CA THR A 320 -0.77 14.62 9.11
C THR A 320 -2.20 14.88 9.57
N HIS A 321 -2.67 16.11 9.36
CA HIS A 321 -4.07 16.37 9.64
C HIS A 321 -4.89 15.35 8.87
N GLU A 322 -5.86 14.79 9.55
CA GLU A 322 -6.88 13.96 8.95
C GLU A 322 -7.56 14.76 7.84
N ALA A 323 -7.78 14.16 6.65
CA ALA A 323 -8.64 14.77 5.66
C ALA A 323 -10.04 14.92 6.30
N PRO A 324 -10.61 16.12 6.37
CA PRO A 324 -11.90 16.30 7.02
C PRO A 324 -13.00 15.60 6.23
N ASP A 325 -14.03 15.12 6.94
CA ASP A 325 -15.27 14.68 6.32
C ASP A 325 -16.01 15.87 5.69
N ALA A 326 -16.94 15.60 4.77
CA ALA A 326 -17.78 16.63 4.19
C ALA A 326 -18.57 17.36 5.29
N THR A 327 -18.51 18.67 5.24
CA THR A 327 -19.25 19.55 6.15
C THR A 327 -20.66 19.85 5.59
N GLN A 328 -21.52 20.41 6.42
CA GLN A 328 -22.81 20.92 5.96
C GLN A 328 -22.65 22.00 4.88
N SER A 329 -21.61 22.84 4.98
CA SER A 329 -21.28 23.85 3.97
C SER A 329 -20.87 23.22 2.64
N ASP A 330 -20.05 22.15 2.68
CA ASP A 330 -19.67 21.41 1.46
C ASP A 330 -20.91 20.82 0.78
N TRP A 331 -21.83 20.24 1.56
CA TRP A 331 -23.08 19.71 1.02
C TRP A 331 -23.96 20.79 0.40
N GLN A 332 -24.14 21.94 1.06
CA GLN A 332 -24.90 23.06 0.51
C GLN A 332 -24.34 23.57 -0.84
N GLN A 333 -23.02 23.55 -0.99
CA GLN A 333 -22.36 23.92 -2.24
C GLN A 333 -22.55 22.89 -3.35
N LEU A 334 -22.65 21.60 -3.01
CA LEU A 334 -22.61 20.48 -3.96
C LEU A 334 -24.00 19.94 -4.32
N ARG A 335 -25.00 20.07 -3.47
CA ARG A 335 -26.30 19.37 -3.55
C ARG A 335 -27.11 19.63 -4.83
N GLU A 336 -26.90 20.77 -5.51
CA GLU A 336 -27.63 21.11 -6.74
C GLU A 336 -26.94 20.56 -8.01
N VAL A 337 -25.76 19.93 -7.88
CA VAL A 337 -25.04 19.34 -8.99
C VAL A 337 -25.55 17.93 -9.25
N GLY A 338 -26.10 17.68 -10.43
CA GLY A 338 -26.73 16.39 -10.78
C GLY A 338 -25.84 15.17 -10.55
N ASN A 339 -24.60 15.22 -11.04
CA ASN A 339 -23.63 14.12 -10.86
C ASN A 339 -23.32 13.82 -9.39
N ILE A 340 -23.34 14.84 -8.54
CA ILE A 340 -23.08 14.64 -7.10
C ILE A 340 -24.23 13.91 -6.44
N ARG A 341 -25.46 14.29 -6.76
CA ARG A 341 -26.66 13.59 -6.29
C ARG A 341 -26.66 12.12 -6.76
N ILE A 342 -26.31 11.88 -8.03
CA ILE A 342 -26.19 10.54 -8.60
C ILE A 342 -25.13 9.73 -7.85
N ALA A 343 -23.93 10.27 -7.61
CA ALA A 343 -22.87 9.57 -6.89
C ALA A 343 -23.28 9.22 -5.44
N VAL A 344 -23.98 10.13 -4.74
CA VAL A 344 -24.51 9.85 -3.40
C VAL A 344 -25.51 8.69 -3.45
N MET A 345 -26.47 8.74 -4.39
CA MET A 345 -27.48 7.68 -4.53
C MET A 345 -26.89 6.33 -4.94
N LEU A 346 -25.86 6.31 -5.80
CA LEU A 346 -25.12 5.08 -6.14
C LEU A 346 -24.42 4.49 -4.91
N ALA A 347 -23.76 5.33 -4.11
CA ALA A 347 -23.15 4.88 -2.85
C ALA A 347 -24.19 4.34 -1.85
N GLU A 348 -25.40 4.90 -1.79
CA GLU A 348 -26.49 4.40 -0.94
C GLU A 348 -26.96 2.98 -1.29
N ILE A 349 -26.82 2.58 -2.53
CA ILE A 349 -27.19 1.24 -3.01
C ILE A 349 -26.00 0.27 -3.08
N GLY A 350 -24.76 0.75 -2.79
CA GLY A 350 -23.54 -0.06 -2.80
C GLY A 350 -22.84 -0.14 -4.16
N GLU A 351 -23.25 0.71 -5.15
CA GLU A 351 -22.59 0.82 -6.45
C GLU A 351 -21.39 1.78 -6.40
N ASP A 352 -20.44 1.46 -5.51
CA ASP A 352 -19.25 2.28 -5.22
C ASP A 352 -18.38 2.52 -6.46
N GLY A 353 -18.30 1.55 -7.38
CA GLY A 353 -17.55 1.68 -8.64
C GLY A 353 -18.11 2.78 -9.54
N LEU A 354 -19.43 2.80 -9.72
CA LEU A 354 -20.11 3.83 -10.50
C LEU A 354 -20.09 5.19 -9.79
N ALA A 355 -20.24 5.20 -8.46
CA ALA A 355 -20.11 6.41 -7.67
C ALA A 355 -18.71 7.05 -7.82
N ASP A 356 -17.63 6.24 -7.79
CA ASP A 356 -16.26 6.65 -8.05
C ASP A 356 -16.11 7.28 -9.45
N GLU A 357 -16.66 6.64 -10.48
CA GLU A 357 -16.61 7.14 -11.86
C GLU A 357 -17.29 8.49 -12.00
N VAL A 358 -18.50 8.60 -11.46
CA VAL A 358 -19.31 9.84 -11.54
C VAL A 358 -18.63 10.98 -10.79
N LEU A 359 -18.06 10.75 -9.60
CA LEU A 359 -17.33 11.78 -8.85
C LEU A 359 -16.04 12.22 -9.56
N ARG A 360 -15.26 11.28 -10.10
CA ARG A 360 -14.04 11.61 -10.86
C ARG A 360 -14.37 12.36 -12.15
N HIS A 361 -15.47 12.01 -12.79
CA HIS A 361 -15.96 12.74 -13.96
C HIS A 361 -16.36 14.16 -13.57
N GLN A 362 -17.14 14.33 -12.47
CA GLN A 362 -17.50 15.65 -11.97
C GLN A 362 -16.28 16.50 -11.61
N ALA A 363 -15.26 15.91 -11.01
CA ALA A 363 -14.01 16.61 -10.70
C ALA A 363 -13.27 17.12 -11.96
N ARG A 364 -13.50 16.48 -13.12
CA ARG A 364 -12.93 16.90 -14.41
C ARG A 364 -13.74 18.00 -15.08
N ILE A 365 -15.08 17.98 -14.98
CA ILE A 365 -15.93 18.94 -15.68
C ILE A 365 -16.43 20.09 -14.81
N GLY A 366 -16.34 19.95 -13.48
CA GLY A 366 -16.78 20.95 -12.51
C GLY A 366 -15.76 22.09 -12.30
N PRO A 367 -16.20 23.21 -11.72
CA PRO A 367 -15.30 24.31 -11.40
C PRO A 367 -14.29 23.90 -10.32
N PRO A 368 -13.04 24.46 -10.37
CA PRO A 368 -11.98 24.14 -9.40
C PRO A 368 -12.36 24.39 -7.93
N SER A 369 -13.28 25.32 -7.66
CA SER A 369 -13.78 25.62 -6.31
C SER A 369 -14.53 24.45 -5.66
N GLN A 370 -15.08 23.52 -6.44
CA GLN A 370 -15.73 22.31 -5.94
C GLN A 370 -14.75 21.20 -5.58
N TYR A 371 -13.46 21.33 -5.88
CA TYR A 371 -12.51 20.22 -5.81
C TYR A 371 -12.31 19.71 -4.37
N GLN A 372 -12.08 20.59 -3.39
CA GLN A 372 -11.95 20.19 -1.99
C GLN A 372 -13.26 19.62 -1.42
N PRO A 373 -14.43 20.28 -1.58
CA PRO A 373 -15.71 19.69 -1.20
C PRO A 373 -15.96 18.30 -1.80
N LEU A 374 -15.61 18.08 -3.07
CA LEU A 374 -15.70 16.75 -3.71
C LEU A 374 -14.79 15.71 -3.07
N SER A 375 -13.55 16.07 -2.74
CA SER A 375 -12.61 15.16 -2.06
C SER A 375 -13.13 14.73 -0.68
N ARG A 376 -13.70 15.68 0.08
CA ARG A 376 -14.33 15.40 1.38
C ARG A 376 -15.60 14.55 1.22
N LEU A 377 -16.38 14.82 0.18
CA LEU A 377 -17.55 14.00 -0.15
C LEU A 377 -17.16 12.57 -0.48
N ALA A 378 -16.14 12.33 -1.33
CA ALA A 378 -15.65 11.01 -1.64
C ALA A 378 -15.26 10.23 -0.36
N ARG A 379 -14.61 10.92 0.59
CA ARG A 379 -14.30 10.36 1.90
C ARG A 379 -15.55 9.99 2.70
N SER A 380 -16.54 10.91 2.80
CA SER A 380 -17.78 10.68 3.54
C SER A 380 -18.62 9.54 2.97
N LEU A 381 -18.57 9.34 1.66
CA LEU A 381 -19.23 8.24 0.96
C LEU A 381 -18.46 6.91 1.07
N GLY A 382 -17.26 6.89 1.64
CA GLY A 382 -16.44 5.68 1.73
C GLY A 382 -15.79 5.27 0.41
N LEU A 383 -15.46 6.24 -0.45
CA LEU A 383 -14.84 6.06 -1.77
C LEU A 383 -13.32 6.40 -1.73
N PRO A 384 -12.49 5.55 -1.09
CA PRO A 384 -11.07 5.84 -0.88
C PRO A 384 -10.26 5.93 -2.18
N GLY A 385 -10.66 5.19 -3.20
CA GLY A 385 -10.02 5.24 -4.52
C GLY A 385 -10.14 6.61 -5.17
N THR A 386 -11.32 7.22 -5.14
CA THR A 386 -11.55 8.59 -5.63
C THR A 386 -10.87 9.63 -4.74
N GLN A 387 -10.93 9.48 -3.42
CA GLN A 387 -10.22 10.35 -2.49
C GLN A 387 -8.72 10.42 -2.83
N MET A 388 -8.07 9.26 -3.01
CA MET A 388 -6.67 9.20 -3.41
C MET A 388 -6.42 9.78 -4.80
N TRP A 389 -7.26 9.42 -5.77
CA TRP A 389 -7.11 9.95 -7.12
C TRP A 389 -7.14 11.47 -7.13
N MET A 390 -8.04 12.09 -6.37
CA MET A 390 -8.13 13.54 -6.21
C MET A 390 -6.90 14.11 -5.46
N ALA A 391 -6.31 13.39 -4.52
CA ALA A 391 -5.10 13.84 -3.84
C ALA A 391 -3.87 13.97 -4.77
N TYR A 392 -3.89 13.28 -5.90
CA TYR A 392 -2.80 13.30 -6.87
C TYR A 392 -3.11 13.99 -8.20
N ASN A 393 -4.35 14.38 -8.43
CA ASN A 393 -4.77 14.99 -9.68
C ASN A 393 -5.67 16.18 -9.38
N ALA A 394 -5.30 17.36 -9.81
CA ALA A 394 -6.09 18.56 -9.58
C ALA A 394 -6.20 19.42 -10.84
N PRO A 395 -7.33 20.09 -11.10
CA PRO A 395 -7.39 21.14 -12.11
C PRO A 395 -6.59 22.37 -11.64
N PRO A 396 -6.12 23.22 -12.55
CA PRO A 396 -5.51 24.49 -12.18
C PRO A 396 -6.42 25.28 -11.22
N GLY A 397 -5.88 25.72 -10.08
CA GLY A 397 -6.63 26.37 -9.01
C GLY A 397 -7.37 25.45 -8.04
N GLY A 398 -7.38 24.14 -8.28
CA GLY A 398 -7.81 23.14 -7.29
C GLY A 398 -6.68 22.86 -6.29
N ASN A 399 -7.03 22.78 -5.01
CA ASN A 399 -6.07 22.49 -3.93
C ASN A 399 -6.38 21.11 -3.35
N PRO A 400 -5.61 20.05 -3.71
CA PRO A 400 -5.79 18.74 -3.10
C PRO A 400 -5.30 18.75 -1.64
N GLU A 401 -5.99 17.99 -0.80
CA GLU A 401 -5.61 17.82 0.60
C GLU A 401 -4.53 16.72 0.73
N PRO A 402 -3.32 17.01 1.25
CA PRO A 402 -2.27 16.00 1.39
C PRO A 402 -2.71 14.78 2.21
N ALA A 403 -3.54 14.99 3.23
CA ALA A 403 -4.08 13.93 4.06
C ALA A 403 -5.00 12.95 3.29
N ALA A 404 -5.58 13.36 2.18
CA ALA A 404 -6.40 12.51 1.32
C ALA A 404 -5.61 11.36 0.67
N ARG A 405 -4.27 11.41 0.71
CA ARG A 405 -3.38 10.33 0.23
C ARG A 405 -3.40 9.09 1.12
N PHE A 406 -3.95 9.20 2.34
CA PHE A 406 -4.08 8.10 3.30
C PHE A 406 -5.55 7.89 3.67
N PRO A 407 -6.34 7.24 2.79
CA PRO A 407 -7.74 7.00 3.04
C PRO A 407 -7.97 6.10 4.24
N THR A 408 -9.03 6.39 4.99
CA THR A 408 -9.51 5.58 6.11
C THR A 408 -10.99 5.29 5.91
N PRO A 409 -11.32 4.34 5.02
CA PRO A 409 -12.71 4.00 4.74
C PRO A 409 -13.42 3.44 5.98
N LYS A 410 -14.76 3.54 6.00
CA LYS A 410 -15.60 3.07 7.11
C LYS A 410 -15.85 1.56 7.11
N TRP A 411 -15.05 0.78 6.40
CA TRP A 411 -15.20 -0.66 6.33
C TRP A 411 -14.73 -1.32 7.62
N SER A 412 -15.45 -2.36 8.02
CA SER A 412 -15.06 -3.22 9.14
C SER A 412 -15.01 -4.67 8.67
N PRO A 413 -13.99 -5.44 9.02
CA PRO A 413 -13.94 -6.85 8.66
C PRO A 413 -15.16 -7.60 9.22
N VAL A 414 -15.72 -8.56 8.48
CA VAL A 414 -16.85 -9.40 8.95
C VAL A 414 -16.53 -10.16 10.24
N SER A 415 -15.25 -10.40 10.52
CA SER A 415 -14.77 -11.02 11.77
C SER A 415 -14.48 -9.99 12.89
N GLY A 416 -14.80 -8.72 12.69
CA GLY A 416 -14.32 -7.61 13.51
C GLY A 416 -12.82 -7.35 13.35
N TRP A 417 -12.34 -6.26 13.93
CA TRP A 417 -10.92 -5.92 13.94
C TRP A 417 -10.15 -6.81 14.92
N LYS A 418 -9.16 -7.55 14.44
CA LYS A 418 -8.22 -8.39 15.21
C LYS A 418 -6.78 -7.95 15.05
N VAL A 419 -6.50 -7.24 13.98
CA VAL A 419 -5.21 -6.66 13.63
C VAL A 419 -5.34 -5.15 13.67
N ASP A 420 -4.25 -4.45 13.97
CA ASP A 420 -4.19 -3.00 13.94
C ASP A 420 -4.70 -2.46 12.59
N PRO A 421 -5.78 -1.65 12.56
CA PRO A 421 -6.31 -1.10 11.31
C PRO A 421 -5.29 -0.30 10.52
N ALA A 422 -4.34 0.39 11.19
CA ALA A 422 -3.27 1.12 10.53
C ALA A 422 -2.38 0.19 9.69
N LEU A 423 -2.08 -1.01 10.21
CA LEU A 423 -1.31 -2.02 9.48
C LEU A 423 -2.11 -2.58 8.30
N ILE A 424 -3.40 -2.85 8.48
CA ILE A 424 -4.29 -3.32 7.40
C ILE A 424 -4.40 -2.29 6.29
N TYR A 425 -4.61 -1.02 6.62
CA TYR A 425 -4.67 0.05 5.62
C TYR A 425 -3.33 0.29 4.92
N ALA A 426 -2.20 0.09 5.61
CA ALA A 426 -0.87 0.18 5.00
C ALA A 426 -0.67 -0.89 3.91
N HIS A 427 -1.09 -2.13 4.17
CA HIS A 427 -1.10 -3.20 3.17
C HIS A 427 -2.10 -2.89 2.04
N THR A 428 -3.35 -2.54 2.37
CA THR A 428 -4.40 -2.22 1.38
C THR A 428 -3.96 -1.10 0.42
N LEU A 429 -3.30 -0.07 0.95
CA LEU A 429 -2.77 1.04 0.16
C LEU A 429 -1.71 0.55 -0.86
N GLN A 430 -0.83 -0.36 -0.44
CA GLN A 430 0.22 -0.91 -1.31
C GLN A 430 -0.35 -1.92 -2.31
N GLU A 431 -1.27 -2.79 -1.88
CA GLU A 431 -1.77 -3.91 -2.69
C GLU A 431 -2.72 -3.48 -3.82
N SER A 432 -3.66 -2.61 -3.52
CA SER A 432 -4.75 -2.30 -4.45
C SER A 432 -5.01 -0.82 -4.67
N ILE A 433 -4.38 0.06 -3.87
CA ILE A 433 -4.77 1.48 -3.81
C ILE A 433 -6.28 1.59 -3.50
N PHE A 434 -6.74 0.77 -2.57
CA PHE A 434 -8.16 0.66 -2.15
C PHE A 434 -9.15 0.28 -3.26
N ARG A 435 -8.72 -0.37 -4.33
CA ARG A 435 -9.62 -0.87 -5.37
C ARG A 435 -10.18 -2.24 -4.98
N THR A 436 -11.49 -2.32 -4.81
CA THR A 436 -12.18 -3.50 -4.26
C THR A 436 -12.24 -4.70 -5.20
N LYS A 437 -12.34 -4.46 -6.51
CA LYS A 437 -12.55 -5.51 -7.53
C LYS A 437 -11.28 -5.78 -8.37
N VAL A 438 -10.09 -5.30 -7.98
CA VAL A 438 -8.85 -5.51 -8.74
C VAL A 438 -8.41 -6.97 -8.70
N VAL A 439 -7.93 -7.46 -9.83
CA VAL A 439 -7.33 -8.80 -9.97
C VAL A 439 -5.93 -8.65 -10.54
N SER A 440 -4.93 -9.23 -9.89
CA SER A 440 -3.56 -9.22 -10.39
C SER A 440 -3.37 -10.25 -11.51
N PRO A 441 -2.30 -10.14 -12.32
CA PRO A 441 -1.96 -11.17 -13.30
C PRO A 441 -1.78 -12.57 -12.70
N ALA A 442 -1.37 -12.67 -11.44
CA ALA A 442 -1.26 -13.93 -10.70
C ALA A 442 -2.59 -14.42 -10.10
N GLY A 443 -3.69 -13.67 -10.28
CA GLY A 443 -5.02 -14.03 -9.79
C GLY A 443 -5.32 -13.60 -8.35
N ALA A 444 -4.47 -12.81 -7.71
CA ALA A 444 -4.77 -12.21 -6.41
C ALA A 444 -5.92 -11.21 -6.51
N ARG A 445 -6.80 -11.11 -5.50
CA ARG A 445 -8.09 -10.41 -5.60
C ARG A 445 -8.34 -9.42 -4.47
N GLY A 446 -8.93 -8.29 -4.86
CA GLY A 446 -9.52 -7.29 -3.96
C GLY A 446 -8.49 -6.46 -3.21
N LEU A 447 -8.95 -5.85 -2.13
CA LEU A 447 -8.23 -4.81 -1.36
C LEU A 447 -6.83 -5.23 -0.91
N MET A 448 -6.70 -6.42 -0.35
CA MET A 448 -5.45 -6.95 0.19
C MET A 448 -4.83 -8.03 -0.72
N GLN A 449 -5.26 -8.11 -1.98
CA GLN A 449 -4.73 -9.03 -3.00
C GLN A 449 -4.62 -10.47 -2.51
N ILE A 450 -5.75 -11.01 -2.03
CA ILE A 450 -5.80 -12.37 -1.49
C ILE A 450 -5.71 -13.39 -2.62
N MET A 451 -4.71 -14.26 -2.54
CA MET A 451 -4.56 -15.38 -3.49
C MET A 451 -5.68 -16.42 -3.28
N PRO A 452 -6.21 -17.05 -4.36
CA PRO A 452 -7.24 -18.08 -4.22
C PRO A 452 -6.82 -19.27 -3.33
N SER A 453 -5.54 -19.61 -3.27
CA SER A 453 -5.00 -20.61 -2.33
C SER A 453 -5.17 -20.17 -0.88
N ALA A 454 -4.74 -18.96 -0.54
CA ALA A 454 -4.89 -18.40 0.80
C ALA A 454 -6.38 -18.27 1.21
N ALA A 455 -7.25 -17.91 0.26
CA ALA A 455 -8.69 -17.88 0.51
C ALA A 455 -9.22 -19.27 0.92
N ARG A 456 -8.84 -20.33 0.21
CA ARG A 456 -9.24 -21.70 0.57
C ARG A 456 -8.72 -22.09 1.97
N ASP A 457 -7.48 -21.78 2.28
CA ASP A 457 -6.85 -22.14 3.56
C ASP A 457 -7.54 -21.43 4.75
N HIS A 458 -8.02 -20.21 4.55
CA HIS A 458 -8.62 -19.40 5.62
C HIS A 458 -10.14 -19.50 5.69
N SER A 459 -10.84 -20.01 4.66
CA SER A 459 -12.31 -20.04 4.54
C SER A 459 -12.98 -20.71 5.73
N ARG A 460 -12.48 -21.87 6.18
CA ARG A 460 -13.02 -22.59 7.34
C ARG A 460 -12.95 -21.76 8.62
N ALA A 461 -11.82 -21.09 8.87
CA ALA A 461 -11.63 -20.30 10.09
C ALA A 461 -12.48 -19.03 10.12
N LEU A 462 -12.85 -18.51 8.95
CA LEU A 462 -13.66 -17.30 8.80
C LEU A 462 -15.15 -17.60 8.63
N GLY A 463 -15.53 -18.84 8.31
CA GLY A 463 -16.92 -19.21 8.00
C GLY A 463 -17.44 -18.61 6.69
N VAL A 464 -16.53 -18.18 5.79
CA VAL A 464 -16.85 -17.55 4.51
C VAL A 464 -16.13 -18.32 3.39
N PRO A 465 -16.81 -18.67 2.27
CA PRO A 465 -16.22 -19.47 1.19
C PRO A 465 -15.00 -18.85 0.53
N GLY A 466 -14.87 -17.53 0.50
CA GLY A 466 -13.76 -16.81 -0.14
C GLY A 466 -13.79 -16.94 -1.66
N THR A 467 -14.99 -16.95 -2.24
CA THR A 467 -15.16 -16.94 -3.70
C THR A 467 -14.66 -15.63 -4.32
N ALA A 468 -14.54 -15.60 -5.64
CA ALA A 468 -14.17 -14.37 -6.34
C ALA A 468 -15.12 -13.19 -6.04
N ALA A 469 -16.42 -13.47 -5.91
CA ALA A 469 -17.43 -12.48 -5.54
C ALA A 469 -17.28 -12.02 -4.09
N ASP A 470 -17.00 -12.95 -3.16
CA ASP A 470 -16.78 -12.62 -1.75
C ASP A 470 -15.53 -11.75 -1.56
N LEU A 471 -14.43 -12.08 -2.25
CA LEU A 471 -13.19 -11.31 -2.18
C LEU A 471 -13.29 -9.92 -2.82
N GLY A 472 -14.35 -9.62 -3.58
CA GLY A 472 -14.69 -8.29 -4.07
C GLY A 472 -15.37 -7.40 -3.01
N LYS A 473 -15.85 -7.99 -1.90
CA LYS A 473 -16.49 -7.27 -0.80
C LYS A 473 -15.44 -6.79 0.20
N PRO A 474 -15.38 -5.48 0.51
CA PRO A 474 -14.36 -4.93 1.41
C PRO A 474 -14.25 -5.65 2.75
N GLU A 475 -15.36 -5.86 3.42
CA GLU A 475 -15.42 -6.43 4.77
C GLU A 475 -14.93 -7.87 4.81
N VAL A 476 -15.21 -8.62 3.74
CA VAL A 476 -14.74 -10.00 3.57
C VAL A 476 -13.25 -10.02 3.26
N ASN A 477 -12.81 -9.21 2.30
CA ASN A 477 -11.41 -9.17 1.89
C ASN A 477 -10.49 -8.77 3.04
N LEU A 478 -10.87 -7.76 3.83
CA LEU A 478 -10.15 -7.34 5.04
C LEU A 478 -10.07 -8.45 6.08
N ALA A 479 -11.14 -9.25 6.26
CA ALA A 479 -11.13 -10.39 7.19
C ALA A 479 -10.13 -11.47 6.73
N PHE A 480 -10.09 -11.78 5.44
CA PHE A 480 -9.10 -12.71 4.88
C PHE A 480 -7.67 -12.18 5.02
N GLY A 481 -7.46 -10.88 4.77
CA GLY A 481 -6.16 -10.23 4.93
C GLY A 481 -5.66 -10.28 6.36
N GLN A 482 -6.50 -9.97 7.35
CA GLN A 482 -6.16 -10.10 8.76
C GLN A 482 -5.75 -11.53 9.11
N ARG A 483 -6.55 -12.52 8.71
CA ARG A 483 -6.27 -13.92 8.99
C ARG A 483 -4.96 -14.37 8.36
N HIS A 484 -4.67 -13.90 7.15
CA HIS A 484 -3.40 -14.20 6.49
C HIS A 484 -2.21 -13.60 7.25
N LEU A 485 -2.30 -12.33 7.67
CA LEU A 485 -1.26 -11.69 8.49
C LEU A 485 -1.05 -12.40 9.83
N GLU A 486 -2.11 -12.86 10.49
CA GLU A 486 -2.01 -13.64 11.73
C GLU A 486 -1.26 -14.97 11.48
N MET A 487 -1.58 -15.69 10.42
CA MET A 487 -0.89 -16.92 10.04
C MET A 487 0.60 -16.68 9.75
N LEU A 488 0.92 -15.59 9.04
CA LEU A 488 2.30 -15.22 8.77
C LEU A 488 3.04 -14.82 10.04
N ARG A 489 2.40 -14.09 10.96
CA ARG A 489 2.93 -13.73 12.28
C ARG A 489 3.33 -14.97 13.08
N ASP A 490 2.46 -15.97 13.09
CA ASP A 490 2.62 -17.19 13.90
C ASP A 490 3.59 -18.22 13.27
N SER A 491 4.10 -17.93 12.08
CA SER A 491 5.06 -18.79 11.38
C SER A 491 6.46 -18.75 12.02
N PRO A 492 7.13 -19.91 12.22
CA PRO A 492 8.51 -19.95 12.69
C PRO A 492 9.49 -19.15 11.80
N GLY A 493 9.23 -19.06 10.49
CA GLY A 493 10.07 -18.31 9.55
C GLY A 493 10.09 -16.80 9.81
N THR A 494 9.00 -16.23 10.31
CA THR A 494 8.91 -14.79 10.62
C THR A 494 9.26 -14.49 12.07
N GLN A 495 9.09 -15.45 12.98
CA GLN A 495 9.30 -15.29 14.42
C GLN A 495 8.46 -14.15 15.02
N GLY A 496 7.34 -13.77 14.39
CA GLY A 496 6.55 -12.62 14.80
C GLY A 496 7.25 -11.26 14.63
N LEU A 497 8.36 -11.19 13.89
CA LEU A 497 9.10 -9.96 13.63
C LEU A 497 8.43 -9.20 12.46
N LEU A 498 7.97 -7.98 12.73
CA LEU A 498 7.13 -7.22 11.80
C LEU A 498 7.72 -7.07 10.38
N PRO A 499 9.01 -6.73 10.17
CA PRO A 499 9.59 -6.66 8.82
C PRO A 499 9.56 -8.01 8.09
N LYS A 500 9.75 -9.13 8.80
CA LYS A 500 9.71 -10.48 8.22
C LYS A 500 8.28 -10.89 7.87
N VAL A 501 7.29 -10.50 8.67
CA VAL A 501 5.85 -10.71 8.37
C VAL A 501 5.45 -9.95 7.11
N MET A 502 5.84 -8.68 6.99
CA MET A 502 5.58 -7.89 5.77
C MET A 502 6.25 -8.49 4.53
N ALA A 503 7.50 -8.95 4.66
CA ALA A 503 8.21 -9.61 3.57
C ALA A 503 7.53 -10.94 3.18
N ALA A 504 7.06 -11.71 4.16
CA ALA A 504 6.33 -12.96 3.93
C ALA A 504 4.99 -12.76 3.23
N TYR A 505 4.33 -11.62 3.48
CA TYR A 505 3.09 -11.27 2.79
C TYR A 505 3.29 -11.14 1.27
N ASN A 506 4.39 -10.53 0.85
CA ASN A 506 4.71 -10.34 -0.56
C ASN A 506 5.38 -11.56 -1.21
N ALA A 507 6.41 -12.13 -0.57
CA ALA A 507 7.22 -13.20 -1.15
C ALA A 507 6.74 -14.62 -0.81
N GLY A 508 5.85 -14.77 0.19
CA GLY A 508 5.49 -16.06 0.77
C GLY A 508 6.47 -16.54 1.83
N LEU A 509 6.10 -17.59 2.57
CA LEU A 509 6.89 -18.11 3.69
C LEU A 509 8.17 -18.84 3.26
N THR A 510 8.16 -19.50 2.11
CA THR A 510 9.32 -20.32 1.66
C THR A 510 10.60 -19.49 1.50
N PRO A 511 10.60 -18.36 0.78
CA PRO A 511 11.77 -17.47 0.74
C PRO A 511 12.18 -16.95 2.13
N ILE A 512 11.23 -16.56 2.97
CA ILE A 512 11.53 -16.01 4.29
C ILE A 512 12.20 -17.04 5.19
N SER A 513 11.73 -18.29 5.16
CA SER A 513 12.34 -19.38 5.93
C SER A 513 13.78 -19.67 5.49
N ARG A 514 14.09 -19.43 4.22
CA ARG A 514 15.43 -19.57 3.67
C ARG A 514 16.30 -18.36 4.03
N TRP A 515 15.79 -17.14 3.85
CA TRP A 515 16.53 -15.91 4.11
C TRP A 515 16.91 -15.67 5.55
N GLN A 516 16.26 -16.33 6.52
CA GLN A 516 16.69 -16.25 7.92
C GLN A 516 18.11 -16.83 8.16
N PHE A 517 18.58 -17.71 7.24
CA PHE A 517 19.91 -18.30 7.28
C PHE A 517 20.86 -17.71 6.23
N GLU A 518 20.33 -17.30 5.09
CA GLU A 518 21.12 -16.81 3.95
C GLU A 518 21.47 -15.33 4.06
N VAL A 519 20.57 -14.50 4.62
CA VAL A 519 20.80 -13.06 4.73
C VAL A 519 21.72 -12.74 5.91
N LYS A 520 22.89 -12.23 5.63
CA LYS A 520 23.89 -11.80 6.62
C LYS A 520 23.57 -10.41 7.16
N ASP A 521 22.65 -10.34 8.08
CA ASP A 521 22.12 -9.08 8.65
C ASP A 521 22.84 -8.61 9.92
N GLN A 522 23.73 -9.42 10.48
CA GLN A 522 24.47 -9.13 11.73
C GLN A 522 23.55 -8.79 12.92
N GLY A 523 22.29 -9.24 12.91
CA GLY A 523 21.26 -8.93 13.91
C GLY A 523 20.59 -7.57 13.74
N ASP A 524 20.90 -6.84 12.67
CA ASP A 524 20.39 -5.50 12.38
C ASP A 524 19.15 -5.56 11.47
N PRO A 525 17.97 -5.13 11.94
CA PRO A 525 16.74 -5.18 11.14
C PRO A 525 16.80 -4.35 9.84
N LEU A 526 17.49 -3.20 9.87
CA LEU A 526 17.61 -2.36 8.68
C LEU A 526 18.56 -2.97 7.65
N LEU A 527 19.64 -3.61 8.11
CA LEU A 527 20.53 -4.36 7.23
C LEU A 527 19.81 -5.57 6.61
N TRP A 528 18.97 -6.26 7.39
CA TRP A 528 18.15 -7.34 6.85
C TRP A 528 17.21 -6.84 5.75
N ILE A 529 16.46 -5.74 5.99
CA ILE A 529 15.54 -5.16 5.01
C ILE A 529 16.29 -4.83 3.71
N GLU A 530 17.47 -4.18 3.79
CA GLU A 530 18.25 -3.78 2.62
C GLU A 530 18.96 -4.96 1.93
N SER A 531 19.06 -6.10 2.61
CA SER A 531 19.71 -7.32 2.10
C SER A 531 18.73 -8.38 1.59
N VAL A 532 17.42 -8.14 1.64
CA VAL A 532 16.43 -9.03 1.04
C VAL A 532 16.73 -9.19 -0.46
N PRO A 533 16.94 -10.43 -0.97
CA PRO A 533 17.38 -10.66 -2.34
C PRO A 533 16.40 -10.12 -3.39
N TYR A 534 15.10 -10.31 -3.17
CA TYR A 534 14.07 -9.87 -4.12
C TYR A 534 13.86 -8.36 -4.05
N TRP A 535 14.14 -7.67 -5.17
CA TRP A 535 13.94 -6.23 -5.28
C TRP A 535 12.53 -5.77 -4.91
N GLU A 536 11.53 -6.49 -5.41
CA GLU A 536 10.13 -6.18 -5.15
C GLU A 536 9.81 -6.27 -3.67
N THR A 537 10.21 -7.37 -3.00
CA THR A 537 9.93 -7.60 -1.58
C THR A 537 10.66 -6.61 -0.68
N ARG A 538 11.91 -6.26 -1.01
CA ARG A 538 12.65 -5.20 -0.32
C ARG A 538 11.93 -3.86 -0.39
N GLY A 539 11.47 -3.48 -1.59
CA GLY A 539 10.66 -2.28 -1.81
C GLY A 539 9.31 -2.34 -1.10
N TYR A 540 8.68 -3.51 -1.09
CA TYR A 540 7.41 -3.74 -0.41
C TYR A 540 7.51 -3.47 1.09
N VAL A 541 8.49 -4.06 1.77
CA VAL A 541 8.70 -3.84 3.22
C VAL A 541 8.90 -2.35 3.52
N ASN A 542 9.73 -1.67 2.74
CA ASN A 542 9.97 -0.23 2.90
C ASN A 542 8.69 0.60 2.77
N ILE A 543 7.88 0.31 1.76
CA ILE A 543 6.64 1.06 1.49
C ILE A 543 5.58 0.77 2.55
N VAL A 544 5.34 -0.50 2.88
CA VAL A 544 4.29 -0.87 3.85
C VAL A 544 4.66 -0.37 5.24
N MET A 545 5.92 -0.46 5.66
CA MET A 545 6.38 0.07 6.93
C MET A 545 6.18 1.60 7.01
N ARG A 546 6.58 2.34 5.97
CA ARG A 546 6.34 3.78 5.87
C ARG A 546 4.85 4.11 5.92
N ASN A 547 4.02 3.41 5.14
CA ASN A 547 2.58 3.62 5.12
C ASN A 547 1.97 3.36 6.51
N TYR A 548 2.44 2.32 7.20
CA TYR A 548 1.99 1.99 8.55
C TYR A 548 2.27 3.16 9.52
N TRP A 549 3.48 3.71 9.50
CA TRP A 549 3.82 4.88 10.32
C TRP A 549 3.03 6.14 9.95
N MET A 550 2.68 6.31 8.67
CA MET A 550 1.83 7.42 8.25
C MET A 550 0.40 7.28 8.81
N TYR A 551 -0.16 6.07 8.84
CA TYR A 551 -1.47 5.83 9.47
C TYR A 551 -1.40 5.97 10.99
N GLU A 552 -0.36 5.48 11.66
CA GLU A 552 -0.16 5.71 13.11
C GLU A 552 -0.04 7.20 13.43
N ARG A 553 0.69 7.95 12.60
CA ARG A 553 0.83 9.40 12.70
C ARG A 553 -0.52 10.13 12.54
N GLN A 554 -1.37 9.65 11.64
CA GLN A 554 -2.73 10.16 11.45
C GLN A 554 -3.60 9.90 12.68
N ALA A 555 -3.45 8.74 13.32
CA ALA A 555 -4.12 8.40 14.57
C ALA A 555 -3.59 9.16 15.80
N GLY A 556 -2.45 9.86 15.68
CA GLY A 556 -1.85 10.63 16.76
C GLY A 556 -1.18 9.78 17.84
N GLY A 557 -0.99 8.48 17.59
CA GLY A 557 -0.31 7.56 18.49
C GLY A 557 1.21 7.52 18.28
N PRO A 558 1.97 7.02 19.27
CA PRO A 558 3.39 6.75 19.11
C PRO A 558 3.58 5.55 18.17
N SER A 559 4.63 5.56 17.35
CA SER A 559 4.99 4.43 16.50
C SER A 559 6.06 3.58 17.18
N GLU A 560 5.63 2.50 17.84
CA GLU A 560 6.55 1.59 18.55
C GLU A 560 7.53 0.93 17.59
N SER A 561 7.08 0.55 16.40
CA SER A 561 7.93 -0.07 15.39
C SER A 561 8.97 0.89 14.81
N ARG A 562 8.63 2.17 14.65
CA ARG A 562 9.58 3.22 14.23
C ARG A 562 10.64 3.47 15.30
N MET A 563 10.22 3.62 16.56
CA MET A 563 11.14 3.77 17.69
C MET A 563 12.10 2.58 17.79
N ALA A 564 11.59 1.35 17.65
CA ALA A 564 12.40 0.14 17.69
C ALA A 564 13.46 0.14 16.57
N LEU A 565 13.07 0.36 15.33
CA LEU A 565 13.99 0.39 14.19
C LEU A 565 15.03 1.51 14.31
N ALA A 566 14.63 2.70 14.78
CA ALA A 566 15.55 3.81 15.03
C ALA A 566 16.62 3.46 16.09
N GLN A 567 16.31 2.56 17.02
CA GLN A 567 17.23 2.04 18.05
C GLN A 567 17.99 0.79 17.61
N GLY A 568 17.84 0.35 16.36
CA GLY A 568 18.46 -0.88 15.84
C GLY A 568 17.87 -2.16 16.46
N MET A 569 16.61 -2.10 16.90
CA MET A 569 15.87 -3.24 17.43
C MET A 569 14.84 -3.75 16.43
N TRP A 570 14.58 -5.05 16.46
CA TRP A 570 13.54 -5.67 15.66
C TRP A 570 12.18 -5.42 16.29
N PRO A 571 11.26 -4.69 15.61
CA PRO A 571 9.91 -4.56 16.09
C PRO A 571 9.17 -5.89 15.98
N THR A 572 8.44 -6.26 17.03
CA THR A 572 7.51 -7.38 16.99
C THR A 572 6.20 -6.98 16.33
N TYR A 573 5.45 -7.96 15.87
CA TYR A 573 4.14 -7.74 15.30
C TYR A 573 3.19 -7.08 16.33
N PRO A 574 2.43 -6.05 15.96
CA PRO A 574 1.53 -5.35 16.87
C PRO A 574 0.52 -6.29 17.54
N GLY A 575 0.33 -6.16 18.85
CA GLY A 575 -0.61 -6.98 19.62
C GLY A 575 -0.07 -8.32 20.12
N LEU A 576 1.19 -8.68 19.82
CA LEU A 576 1.82 -9.82 20.47
C LEU A 576 2.06 -9.53 21.96
N SER A 577 1.85 -10.57 22.79
CA SER A 577 2.24 -10.52 24.20
C SER A 577 3.76 -10.47 24.36
N GLY A 578 4.24 -9.70 25.34
CA GLY A 578 5.68 -9.60 25.65
C GLY A 578 6.31 -8.30 25.15
N SER A 579 7.60 -8.35 24.84
CA SER A 579 8.35 -7.16 24.42
C SER A 579 7.90 -6.66 23.05
N ARG A 580 7.75 -5.35 22.90
CA ARG A 580 7.39 -4.67 21.64
C ARG A 580 8.53 -4.67 20.62
N ALA A 581 9.75 -4.92 21.08
CA ALA A 581 10.93 -5.03 20.25
C ALA A 581 11.97 -5.94 20.90
N VAL A 582 12.80 -6.59 20.06
CA VAL A 582 13.86 -7.48 20.51
C VAL A 582 15.17 -7.13 19.81
N ARG A 583 16.31 -7.42 20.47
CA ARG A 583 17.62 -7.43 19.82
C ARG A 583 17.96 -8.86 19.42
N LEU A 584 18.44 -9.03 18.20
CA LEU A 584 18.96 -10.31 17.74
C LEU A 584 20.49 -10.28 17.75
N GLY A 585 21.09 -11.41 18.10
CA GLY A 585 22.50 -11.70 17.87
C GLY A 585 22.78 -11.92 16.38
N LYS A 586 24.06 -12.01 16.03
CA LYS A 586 24.49 -12.31 14.64
C LYS A 586 24.01 -13.68 14.14
N ASP A 587 23.66 -14.56 15.05
CA ASP A 587 23.14 -15.91 14.86
C ASP A 587 21.59 -15.95 14.82
N GLY A 588 20.94 -14.79 14.88
CA GLY A 588 19.48 -14.66 14.89
C GLY A 588 18.82 -15.00 16.24
N THR A 589 19.58 -15.27 17.29
CA THR A 589 19.02 -15.52 18.63
C THR A 589 18.60 -14.23 19.31
N VAL A 590 17.52 -14.31 20.11
CA VAL A 590 17.06 -13.15 20.89
C VAL A 590 18.02 -12.88 22.03
N LEU A 591 18.65 -11.71 22.03
CA LEU A 591 19.49 -11.25 23.11
C LEU A 591 18.59 -10.76 24.25
N ARG A 592 18.55 -11.49 25.36
CA ARG A 592 17.88 -11.03 26.59
C ARG A 592 18.71 -9.89 27.17
N GLY A 593 18.09 -8.71 27.35
CA GLY A 593 18.70 -7.61 28.07
C GLY A 593 19.12 -8.07 29.48
N ARG A 594 20.37 -7.76 29.87
CA ARG A 594 20.83 -7.91 31.23
C ARG A 594 20.28 -6.78 32.08
#